data_1d0ef005b1dd2247d2f0a5cc9656d6d7
#
_entry.id   1d0ef005b1dd2247d2f0a5cc9656d6d7
#
_cell.length_a   1.000
_cell.length_b   1.000
_cell.length_c   1.000
_cell.angle_alpha   90.00
_cell.angle_beta   90.00
_cell.angle_gamma   90.00
#
_symmetry.space_group_name_H-M   'P 1'
#
loop_
_entity.id
_entity.type
_entity.pdbx_description
1 polymer ?
#
loop_
_entity_poly.entity_id
_entity_poly.type
_entity_poly.pdbx_seq_one_letter_code
_entity_poly.pdbx_strand_id
1 'polypeptide(L)'
;GRALLIAGSQGMAGASILAARGCLRSGAGLLTVHVPFCNNFMVQTSVPEAMTELDYSETRFSEPTDTDDYQAVGIGPGLGRDPQTVDAVLEQIRTCQTPMVVDADALNALGEHRSGLNDLSEGSILTPHPKELERLVGKCHNSYERLIKARELAQNTGAHIVLKGAYTAVVSPTGRCWFNTTGNPGMATGGSGDVLTGIILSLLAQDYSPETA
;
A
#
# COMPACT_ATOMS: atom_id res chain seq x y z
N GLY A 1 -13.42 -1.25 -12.22
CA GLY A 1 -12.37 -0.25 -12.34
C GLY A 1 -11.02 -0.84 -12.71
N ARG A 2 -10.08 0.02 -13.04
CA ARG A 2 -8.68 -0.32 -13.40
C ARG A 2 -7.79 0.01 -12.22
N ALA A 3 -6.99 -0.94 -11.76
CA ALA A 3 -6.04 -0.79 -10.67
C ALA A 3 -4.59 -0.90 -11.18
N LEU A 4 -3.69 -0.10 -10.61
CA LEU A 4 -2.26 -0.26 -10.75
C LEU A 4 -1.68 -0.74 -9.42
N LEU A 5 -0.82 -1.75 -9.47
CA LEU A 5 -0.08 -2.25 -8.32
C LEU A 5 1.43 -2.14 -8.58
N ILE A 6 2.12 -1.30 -7.83
CA ILE A 6 3.58 -1.14 -7.87
C ILE A 6 4.17 -1.98 -6.73
N ALA A 7 4.73 -3.14 -7.05
CA ALA A 7 5.13 -4.11 -6.02
C ALA A 7 6.20 -5.09 -6.52
N GLY A 8 6.98 -5.61 -5.59
CA GLY A 8 7.98 -6.62 -5.87
C GLY A 8 9.33 -6.07 -6.30
N SER A 9 10.36 -6.82 -6.00
CA SER A 9 11.75 -6.61 -6.39
C SER A 9 12.44 -7.96 -6.53
N GLN A 10 13.70 -7.99 -6.90
CA GLN A 10 14.45 -9.24 -6.98
C GLN A 10 14.38 -10.04 -5.66
N GLY A 11 13.87 -11.25 -5.71
CA GLY A 11 13.64 -12.11 -4.54
C GLY A 11 12.33 -11.86 -3.80
N MET A 12 11.53 -10.85 -4.18
CA MET A 12 10.28 -10.47 -3.52
C MET A 12 9.05 -10.52 -4.45
N ALA A 13 9.10 -11.29 -5.52
CA ALA A 13 7.97 -11.49 -6.44
C ALA A 13 6.69 -12.02 -5.72
N GLY A 14 6.86 -12.78 -4.63
CA GLY A 14 5.74 -13.30 -3.85
C GLY A 14 4.81 -12.21 -3.31
N ALA A 15 5.33 -11.05 -2.91
CA ALA A 15 4.54 -9.95 -2.42
C ALA A 15 3.63 -9.37 -3.52
N SER A 16 4.18 -9.13 -4.72
CA SER A 16 3.37 -8.67 -5.87
C SER A 16 2.30 -9.68 -6.28
N ILE A 17 2.62 -10.98 -6.25
CA ILE A 17 1.68 -12.05 -6.58
C ILE A 17 0.51 -12.11 -5.58
N LEU A 18 0.81 -12.04 -4.28
CA LEU A 18 -0.21 -12.09 -3.23
C LEU A 18 -1.14 -10.87 -3.28
N ALA A 19 -0.58 -9.67 -3.43
CA ALA A 19 -1.36 -8.45 -3.58
C ALA A 19 -2.20 -8.48 -4.87
N ALA A 20 -1.65 -8.91 -5.99
CA ALA A 20 -2.37 -9.04 -7.25
C ALA A 20 -3.56 -10.01 -7.15
N ARG A 21 -3.35 -11.18 -6.53
CA ARG A 21 -4.44 -12.15 -6.28
C ARG A 21 -5.50 -11.56 -5.36
N GLY A 22 -5.09 -10.87 -4.28
CA GLY A 22 -6.02 -10.16 -3.39
C GLY A 22 -6.89 -9.17 -4.16
N CYS A 23 -6.27 -8.37 -5.03
CA CYS A 23 -6.95 -7.37 -5.85
C CYS A 23 -7.98 -7.99 -6.80
N LEU A 24 -7.57 -8.93 -7.64
CA LEU A 24 -8.45 -9.55 -8.62
C LEU A 24 -9.60 -10.36 -7.99
N ARG A 25 -9.33 -11.08 -6.90
CA ARG A 25 -10.36 -11.87 -6.19
C ARG A 25 -11.35 -11.01 -5.42
N SER A 26 -11.05 -9.73 -5.21
CA SER A 26 -11.93 -8.74 -4.59
C SER A 26 -12.74 -7.92 -5.60
N GLY A 27 -12.63 -8.20 -6.91
CA GLY A 27 -13.54 -7.69 -7.93
C GLY A 27 -12.99 -6.54 -8.79
N ALA A 28 -11.69 -6.22 -8.73
CA ALA A 28 -11.09 -5.30 -9.69
C ALA A 28 -11.34 -5.78 -11.13
N GLY A 29 -11.76 -4.87 -11.99
CA GLY A 29 -12.07 -5.22 -13.38
C GLY A 29 -10.81 -5.51 -14.20
N LEU A 30 -9.81 -4.66 -14.08
CA LEU A 30 -8.49 -4.80 -14.70
C LEU A 30 -7.40 -4.46 -13.68
N LEU A 31 -6.34 -5.24 -13.70
CA LEU A 31 -5.16 -5.01 -12.87
C LEU A 31 -3.91 -4.98 -13.74
N THR A 32 -3.14 -3.91 -13.63
CA THR A 32 -1.76 -3.85 -14.11
C THR A 32 -0.82 -3.95 -12.91
N VAL A 33 0.18 -4.80 -12.99
CA VAL A 33 1.23 -4.92 -11.97
C VAL A 33 2.53 -4.36 -12.56
N HIS A 34 3.00 -3.25 -12.00
CA HIS A 34 4.30 -2.67 -12.33
C HIS A 34 5.38 -3.42 -11.53
N VAL A 35 6.26 -4.08 -12.24
CA VAL A 35 7.30 -4.95 -11.67
C VAL A 35 8.62 -4.81 -12.41
N PRO A 36 9.78 -5.07 -11.76
CA PRO A 36 11.04 -5.23 -12.46
C PRO A 36 11.01 -6.48 -13.37
N PHE A 37 11.82 -6.45 -14.43
CA PHE A 37 11.85 -7.53 -15.43
C PHE A 37 12.02 -8.92 -14.82
N CYS A 38 12.85 -9.06 -13.77
CA CYS A 38 13.08 -10.35 -13.11
C CYS A 38 11.81 -10.98 -12.52
N ASN A 39 10.78 -10.21 -12.24
CA ASN A 39 9.52 -10.69 -11.65
C ASN A 39 8.42 -10.96 -12.70
N ASN A 40 8.58 -10.47 -13.93
CA ASN A 40 7.55 -10.55 -14.98
C ASN A 40 7.02 -11.96 -15.19
N PHE A 41 7.91 -12.90 -15.47
CA PHE A 41 7.53 -14.29 -15.74
C PHE A 41 6.78 -14.92 -14.55
N MET A 42 7.23 -14.64 -13.32
CA MET A 42 6.62 -15.18 -12.11
C MET A 42 5.20 -14.61 -11.89
N VAL A 43 5.01 -13.33 -12.13
CA VAL A 43 3.67 -12.69 -12.00
C VAL A 43 2.74 -13.24 -13.08
N GLN A 44 3.13 -13.23 -14.34
CA GLN A 44 2.28 -13.70 -15.45
C GLN A 44 1.92 -15.19 -15.35
N THR A 45 2.85 -16.01 -14.84
CA THR A 45 2.58 -17.43 -14.60
C THR A 45 1.62 -17.64 -13.42
N SER A 46 1.78 -16.85 -12.35
CA SER A 46 1.01 -17.03 -11.12
C SER A 46 -0.34 -16.33 -11.13
N VAL A 47 -0.47 -15.24 -11.88
CA VAL A 47 -1.67 -14.38 -11.97
C VAL A 47 -1.89 -14.03 -13.45
N PRO A 48 -2.32 -15.01 -14.27
CA PRO A 48 -2.44 -14.81 -15.73
C PRO A 48 -3.49 -13.77 -16.12
N GLU A 49 -4.40 -13.43 -15.21
CA GLU A 49 -5.42 -12.39 -15.41
C GLU A 49 -4.86 -10.96 -15.28
N ALA A 50 -3.67 -10.79 -14.67
CA ALA A 50 -3.04 -9.48 -14.52
C ALA A 50 -2.18 -9.14 -15.75
N MET A 51 -2.26 -7.90 -16.17
CA MET A 51 -1.27 -7.32 -17.08
C MET A 51 -0.01 -6.96 -16.31
N THR A 52 1.15 -6.94 -16.97
CA THR A 52 2.39 -6.44 -16.37
C THR A 52 2.90 -5.23 -17.13
N GLU A 53 3.39 -4.26 -16.40
CA GLU A 53 4.19 -3.14 -16.87
C GLU A 53 5.60 -3.30 -16.30
N LEU A 54 6.61 -3.14 -17.14
CA LEU A 54 7.98 -3.40 -16.73
C LEU A 54 8.70 -2.12 -16.35
N ASP A 55 9.34 -2.14 -15.18
CA ASP A 55 10.27 -1.11 -14.76
C ASP A 55 11.50 -1.04 -15.69
N TYR A 56 12.14 0.10 -15.79
CA TYR A 56 13.41 0.26 -16.50
C TYR A 56 14.54 -0.54 -15.85
N SER A 57 14.49 -0.75 -14.55
CA SER A 57 15.42 -1.60 -13.85
C SER A 57 15.03 -3.08 -13.98
N GLU A 58 16.01 -3.94 -14.17
CA GLU A 58 15.79 -5.39 -14.19
C GLU A 58 15.37 -5.95 -12.81
N THR A 59 15.72 -5.29 -11.71
CA THR A 59 15.69 -5.88 -10.36
C THR A 59 14.84 -5.14 -9.32
N ARG A 60 14.43 -3.89 -9.58
CA ARG A 60 13.76 -3.03 -8.58
C ARG A 60 12.82 -2.02 -9.23
N PHE A 61 12.00 -1.38 -8.44
CA PHE A 61 11.30 -0.16 -8.82
C PHE A 61 12.30 0.99 -8.83
N SER A 62 12.47 1.66 -9.96
CA SER A 62 13.53 2.64 -10.18
C SER A 62 13.06 4.02 -10.62
N GLU A 63 11.87 4.11 -11.22
CA GLU A 63 11.29 5.37 -11.71
C GLU A 63 9.76 5.36 -11.56
N PRO A 64 9.14 6.53 -11.33
CA PRO A 64 7.68 6.65 -11.31
C PRO A 64 7.06 6.23 -12.62
N THR A 65 5.85 5.71 -12.55
CA THR A 65 5.03 5.37 -13.73
C THR A 65 3.78 6.24 -13.79
N ASP A 66 3.21 6.36 -14.98
CA ASP A 66 1.98 7.13 -15.21
C ASP A 66 0.78 6.45 -14.54
N THR A 67 -0.04 7.26 -13.87
CA THR A 67 -1.20 6.78 -13.11
C THR A 67 -2.55 7.31 -13.61
N ASP A 68 -2.58 8.11 -14.67
CA ASP A 68 -3.77 8.83 -15.13
C ASP A 68 -4.92 7.90 -15.60
N ASP A 69 -4.56 6.71 -16.09
CA ASP A 69 -5.52 5.72 -16.58
C ASP A 69 -6.14 4.84 -15.48
N TYR A 70 -5.74 4.99 -14.23
CA TYR A 70 -6.14 4.12 -13.13
C TYR A 70 -7.05 4.82 -12.13
N GLN A 71 -8.02 4.10 -11.56
CA GLN A 71 -8.91 4.58 -10.51
C GLN A 71 -8.29 4.47 -9.12
N ALA A 72 -7.33 3.57 -8.94
CA ALA A 72 -6.59 3.43 -7.69
C ALA A 72 -5.20 2.85 -7.94
N VAL A 73 -4.24 3.24 -7.07
CA VAL A 73 -2.84 2.79 -7.11
C VAL A 73 -2.48 2.14 -5.79
N GLY A 74 -1.92 0.93 -5.83
CA GLY A 74 -1.31 0.28 -4.68
C GLY A 74 0.21 0.32 -4.79
N ILE A 75 0.92 0.68 -3.71
CA ILE A 75 2.37 0.77 -3.73
C ILE A 75 2.97 0.25 -2.42
N GLY A 76 4.06 -0.51 -2.52
CA GLY A 76 4.88 -0.83 -1.35
C GLY A 76 5.24 -2.29 -1.13
N PRO A 77 4.34 -3.27 -1.36
CA PRO A 77 4.64 -4.67 -1.08
C PRO A 77 5.90 -5.16 -1.79
N GLY A 78 6.95 -5.51 -1.03
CA GLY A 78 8.18 -6.11 -1.55
C GLY A 78 9.03 -5.23 -2.47
N LEU A 79 8.96 -3.90 -2.37
CA LEU A 79 9.80 -3.00 -3.19
C LEU A 79 11.26 -2.98 -2.74
N GLY A 80 11.51 -3.27 -1.46
CA GLY A 80 12.83 -3.12 -0.86
C GLY A 80 13.13 -1.69 -0.43
N ARG A 81 14.37 -1.46 -0.02
CA ARG A 81 14.81 -0.18 0.57
C ARG A 81 16.10 0.34 -0.07
N ASP A 82 16.33 -0.02 -1.33
CA ASP A 82 17.40 0.56 -2.12
C ASP A 82 17.17 2.09 -2.24
N PRO A 83 18.20 2.94 -2.12
CA PRO A 83 18.03 4.38 -2.21
C PRO A 83 17.30 4.85 -3.47
N GLN A 84 17.60 4.28 -4.63
CA GLN A 84 16.91 4.61 -5.87
C GLN A 84 15.41 4.26 -5.81
N THR A 85 15.07 3.12 -5.19
CA THR A 85 13.66 2.72 -4.97
C THR A 85 12.96 3.67 -4.01
N VAL A 86 13.64 4.09 -2.94
CA VAL A 86 13.08 5.08 -1.99
C VAL A 86 12.77 6.39 -2.71
N ASP A 87 13.71 6.91 -3.51
CA ASP A 87 13.51 8.13 -4.29
C ASP A 87 12.35 7.98 -5.29
N ALA A 88 12.27 6.87 -6.01
CA ALA A 88 11.19 6.57 -6.94
C ALA A 88 9.82 6.47 -6.26
N VAL A 89 9.74 5.85 -5.06
CA VAL A 89 8.52 5.77 -4.26
C VAL A 89 8.04 7.15 -3.83
N LEU A 90 8.93 8.00 -3.35
CA LEU A 90 8.59 9.37 -2.92
C LEU A 90 8.12 10.21 -4.10
N GLU A 91 8.78 10.10 -5.25
CA GLU A 91 8.40 10.79 -6.46
C GLU A 91 7.06 10.28 -7.01
N GLN A 92 6.81 8.96 -6.97
CA GLN A 92 5.52 8.39 -7.33
C GLN A 92 4.38 8.93 -6.47
N ILE A 93 4.58 9.01 -5.16
CA ILE A 93 3.60 9.57 -4.22
C ILE A 93 3.35 11.06 -4.54
N ARG A 94 4.41 11.81 -4.81
CA ARG A 94 4.31 13.24 -5.11
C ARG A 94 3.58 13.55 -6.41
N THR A 95 3.71 12.72 -7.41
CA THR A 95 3.13 12.94 -8.76
C THR A 95 1.74 12.32 -8.92
N CYS A 96 1.40 11.30 -8.12
CA CYS A 96 0.13 10.58 -8.23
C CYS A 96 -1.03 11.42 -7.69
N GLN A 97 -2.04 11.65 -8.54
CA GLN A 97 -3.29 12.33 -8.14
C GLN A 97 -4.43 11.35 -7.83
N THR A 98 -4.21 10.09 -8.11
CA THR A 98 -5.18 9.00 -7.91
C THR A 98 -5.11 8.49 -6.47
N PRO A 99 -6.24 8.09 -5.83
CA PRO A 99 -6.22 7.51 -4.49
C PRO A 99 -5.26 6.32 -4.39
N MET A 100 -4.42 6.31 -3.36
CA MET A 100 -3.38 5.30 -3.17
C MET A 100 -3.63 4.41 -1.96
N VAL A 101 -3.23 3.13 -2.08
CA VAL A 101 -2.98 2.25 -0.94
C VAL A 101 -1.48 2.15 -0.73
N VAL A 102 -0.98 2.66 0.39
CA VAL A 102 0.45 2.71 0.72
C VAL A 102 0.74 1.73 1.85
N ASP A 103 1.58 0.73 1.60
CA ASP A 103 1.92 -0.31 2.58
C ASP A 103 3.44 -0.61 2.61
N ALA A 104 3.86 -1.36 3.58
CA ALA A 104 5.16 -2.02 3.67
C ALA A 104 6.36 -1.07 3.39
N ASP A 105 7.13 -1.34 2.32
CA ASP A 105 8.36 -0.59 2.04
C ASP A 105 8.08 0.86 1.63
N ALA A 106 6.92 1.17 1.05
CA ALA A 106 6.53 2.56 0.79
C ALA A 106 6.23 3.32 2.10
N LEU A 107 5.63 2.68 3.11
CA LEU A 107 5.51 3.27 4.45
C LEU A 107 6.87 3.48 5.12
N ASN A 108 7.83 2.58 4.88
CA ASN A 108 9.19 2.72 5.36
C ASN A 108 9.88 3.94 4.73
N ALA A 109 9.74 4.13 3.41
CA ALA A 109 10.25 5.30 2.69
C ALA A 109 9.67 6.61 3.26
N LEU A 110 8.34 6.68 3.44
CA LEU A 110 7.68 7.82 4.10
C LEU A 110 8.15 8.03 5.54
N GLY A 111 8.46 6.97 6.28
CA GLY A 111 8.98 7.05 7.65
C GLY A 111 10.39 7.68 7.73
N GLU A 112 11.22 7.47 6.72
CA GLU A 112 12.54 8.06 6.57
C GLU A 112 12.47 9.49 6.03
N HIS A 113 11.48 9.80 5.17
CA HIS A 113 11.27 11.07 4.49
C HIS A 113 9.85 11.62 4.76
N ARG A 114 9.59 12.03 5.99
CA ARG A 114 8.24 12.39 6.47
C ARG A 114 7.58 13.56 5.74
N SER A 115 8.35 14.39 5.04
CA SER A 115 7.80 15.45 4.19
C SER A 115 6.89 14.91 3.09
N GLY A 116 7.16 13.70 2.57
CA GLY A 116 6.35 13.03 1.57
C GLY A 116 4.93 12.66 2.03
N LEU A 117 4.66 12.70 3.35
CA LEU A 117 3.30 12.52 3.87
C LEU A 117 2.33 13.65 3.45
N ASN A 118 2.86 14.83 3.13
CA ASN A 118 2.07 15.96 2.64
C ASN A 118 1.71 15.85 1.15
N ASP A 119 2.34 14.93 0.45
CA ASP A 119 2.15 14.72 -0.99
C ASP A 119 1.13 13.61 -1.30
N LEU A 120 0.55 13.00 -0.27
CA LEU A 120 -0.46 11.95 -0.45
C LEU A 120 -1.71 12.51 -1.14
N SER A 121 -2.16 11.85 -2.19
CA SER A 121 -3.40 12.19 -2.90
C SER A 121 -4.64 12.01 -2.01
N GLU A 122 -5.69 12.78 -2.28
CA GLU A 122 -6.96 12.66 -1.56
C GLU A 122 -7.53 11.24 -1.66
N GLY A 123 -8.08 10.75 -0.55
CA GLY A 123 -8.63 9.40 -0.48
C GLY A 123 -7.61 8.28 -0.29
N SER A 124 -6.34 8.60 -0.10
CA SER A 124 -5.29 7.60 0.16
C SER A 124 -5.49 6.87 1.48
N ILE A 125 -5.07 5.61 1.50
CA ILE A 125 -5.15 4.70 2.66
C ILE A 125 -3.75 4.18 2.97
N LEU A 126 -3.29 4.39 4.21
CA LEU A 126 -2.06 3.83 4.73
C LEU A 126 -2.38 2.62 5.61
N THR A 127 -1.64 1.53 5.47
CA THR A 127 -1.90 0.27 6.18
C THR A 127 -0.76 -0.14 7.13
N PRO A 128 -0.32 0.73 8.06
CA PRO A 128 0.81 0.43 8.91
C PRO A 128 0.52 -0.66 9.94
N HIS A 129 1.46 -1.58 10.17
CA HIS A 129 1.54 -2.31 11.43
C HIS A 129 2.18 -1.41 12.51
N PRO A 130 2.16 -1.79 13.83
CA PRO A 130 2.63 -0.92 14.90
C PRO A 130 4.04 -0.33 14.71
N LYS A 131 4.98 -1.12 14.19
CA LYS A 131 6.36 -0.64 13.98
C LYS A 131 6.49 0.30 12.78
N GLU A 132 5.70 0.12 11.73
CA GLU A 132 5.63 1.05 10.60
C GLU A 132 5.03 2.38 11.04
N LEU A 133 3.93 2.34 11.81
CA LEU A 133 3.36 3.56 12.38
C LEU A 133 4.40 4.33 13.21
N GLU A 134 5.15 3.65 14.08
CA GLU A 134 6.18 4.32 14.90
C GLU A 134 7.30 4.97 14.09
N ARG A 135 7.59 4.48 12.88
CA ARG A 135 8.52 5.18 11.96
C ARG A 135 7.91 6.47 11.42
N LEU A 136 6.61 6.48 11.15
CA LEU A 136 5.90 7.66 10.64
C LEU A 136 5.72 8.73 11.73
N VAL A 137 5.32 8.35 12.95
CA VAL A 137 4.87 9.28 13.99
C VAL A 137 5.78 9.35 15.21
N GLY A 138 6.83 8.55 15.25
CA GLY A 138 7.71 8.41 16.42
C GLY A 138 7.23 7.34 17.40
N LYS A 139 8.09 7.00 18.34
CA LYS A 139 7.89 5.92 19.31
C LYS A 139 6.61 6.09 20.12
N CYS A 140 5.89 4.98 20.34
CA CYS A 140 4.67 4.91 21.15
C CYS A 140 4.90 3.99 22.35
N HIS A 141 4.47 4.39 23.54
CA HIS A 141 4.68 3.62 24.77
C HIS A 141 3.59 2.57 25.04
N ASN A 142 2.40 2.76 24.46
CA ASN A 142 1.27 1.86 24.63
C ASN A 142 0.30 1.94 23.43
N SER A 143 -0.72 1.08 23.42
CA SER A 143 -1.70 1.02 22.34
C SER A 143 -2.59 2.27 22.24
N TYR A 144 -2.87 2.93 23.37
CA TYR A 144 -3.66 4.16 23.39
C TYR A 144 -2.89 5.32 22.72
N GLU A 145 -1.64 5.53 23.09
CA GLU A 145 -0.79 6.55 22.46
C GLU A 145 -0.64 6.29 20.96
N ARG A 146 -0.51 5.01 20.57
CA ARG A 146 -0.45 4.62 19.17
C ARG A 146 -1.72 5.00 18.40
N LEU A 147 -2.89 4.79 19.02
CA LEU A 147 -4.16 5.19 18.42
C LEU A 147 -4.29 6.71 18.29
N ILE A 148 -3.90 7.47 19.31
CA ILE A 148 -3.92 8.95 19.27
C ILE A 148 -3.02 9.45 18.14
N LYS A 149 -1.80 8.96 18.05
CA LYS A 149 -0.86 9.36 16.97
C LYS A 149 -1.35 8.93 15.57
N ALA A 150 -2.02 7.80 15.44
CA ALA A 150 -2.66 7.40 14.19
C ALA A 150 -3.79 8.37 13.79
N ARG A 151 -4.57 8.87 14.75
CA ARG A 151 -5.61 9.89 14.51
C ARG A 151 -5.02 11.23 14.09
N GLU A 152 -3.96 11.67 14.77
CA GLU A 152 -3.23 12.90 14.40
C GLU A 152 -2.64 12.77 13.00
N LEU A 153 -2.05 11.62 12.66
CA LEU A 153 -1.52 11.35 11.32
C LEU A 153 -2.63 11.45 10.27
N ALA A 154 -3.78 10.79 10.48
CA ALA A 154 -4.91 10.84 9.57
C ALA A 154 -5.43 12.27 9.35
N GLN A 155 -5.59 13.03 10.43
CA GLN A 155 -6.05 14.43 10.37
C GLN A 155 -5.07 15.35 9.64
N ASN A 156 -3.77 15.17 9.87
CA ASN A 156 -2.73 16.01 9.30
C ASN A 156 -2.48 15.72 7.81
N THR A 157 -2.64 14.47 7.39
CA THR A 157 -2.36 14.04 6.01
C THR A 157 -3.59 13.97 5.11
N GLY A 158 -4.80 13.97 5.70
CA GLY A 158 -6.02 13.68 4.95
C GLY A 158 -6.19 12.22 4.53
N ALA A 159 -5.27 11.33 4.92
CA ALA A 159 -5.31 9.91 4.58
C ALA A 159 -6.07 9.09 5.63
N HIS A 160 -6.64 7.98 5.21
CA HIS A 160 -7.18 6.96 6.12
C HIS A 160 -6.05 6.07 6.63
N ILE A 161 -6.11 5.66 7.89
CA ILE A 161 -5.08 4.81 8.51
C ILE A 161 -5.71 3.49 8.95
N VAL A 162 -5.23 2.39 8.39
CA VAL A 162 -5.57 1.03 8.82
C VAL A 162 -4.43 0.51 9.69
N LEU A 163 -4.53 0.78 11.00
CA LEU A 163 -3.54 0.32 11.98
C LEU A 163 -3.73 -1.17 12.26
N LYS A 164 -2.89 -1.98 11.62
CA LYS A 164 -2.95 -3.46 11.67
C LYS A 164 -2.65 -3.98 13.09
N GLY A 165 -3.45 -4.95 13.56
CA GLY A 165 -3.29 -5.58 14.87
C GLY A 165 -4.37 -6.61 15.13
N ALA A 166 -4.35 -7.24 16.33
CA ALA A 166 -5.41 -8.17 16.74
C ALA A 166 -6.80 -7.51 16.72
N TYR A 167 -6.84 -6.22 17.05
CA TYR A 167 -8.00 -5.34 16.88
C TYR A 167 -7.57 -4.23 15.95
N THR A 168 -7.69 -4.48 14.63
CA THR A 168 -7.32 -3.48 13.64
C THR A 168 -8.17 -2.23 13.82
N ALA A 169 -7.52 -1.07 13.92
CA ALA A 169 -8.20 0.21 14.00
C ALA A 169 -8.19 0.90 12.63
N VAL A 170 -9.36 1.26 12.13
CA VAL A 170 -9.53 2.10 10.93
C VAL A 170 -9.80 3.51 11.39
N VAL A 171 -8.99 4.46 10.96
CA VAL A 171 -9.06 5.86 11.40
C VAL A 171 -9.25 6.74 10.17
N SER A 172 -10.29 7.56 10.16
CA SER A 172 -10.54 8.53 9.09
C SER A 172 -9.88 9.88 9.35
N PRO A 173 -9.71 10.72 8.30
CA PRO A 173 -9.24 12.11 8.44
C PRO A 173 -10.09 12.97 9.35
N THR A 174 -11.38 12.62 9.53
CA THR A 174 -12.27 13.32 10.47
C THR A 174 -12.04 12.92 11.93
N GLY A 175 -11.12 12.00 12.20
CA GLY A 175 -10.81 11.48 13.52
C GLY A 175 -11.78 10.40 14.03
N ARG A 176 -12.74 9.95 13.20
CA ARG A 176 -13.54 8.76 13.52
C ARG A 176 -12.66 7.53 13.55
N CYS A 177 -13.01 6.58 14.41
CA CYS A 177 -12.26 5.34 14.57
C CYS A 177 -13.20 4.16 14.71
N TRP A 178 -12.94 3.11 13.93
CA TRP A 178 -13.64 1.82 14.00
C TRP A 178 -12.65 0.74 14.39
N PHE A 179 -13.11 -0.26 15.15
CA PHE A 179 -12.32 -1.41 15.54
C PHE A 179 -12.88 -2.68 14.92
N ASN A 180 -12.05 -3.37 14.17
CA ASN A 180 -12.38 -4.71 13.70
C ASN A 180 -12.07 -5.72 14.80
N THR A 181 -13.10 -6.46 15.24
CA THR A 181 -13.01 -7.50 16.28
C THR A 181 -12.96 -8.92 15.74
N THR A 182 -12.92 -9.08 14.39
CA THR A 182 -12.89 -10.39 13.74
C THR A 182 -11.49 -10.93 13.48
N GLY A 183 -10.46 -10.25 14.01
CA GLY A 183 -9.06 -10.65 13.87
C GLY A 183 -8.82 -12.06 14.41
N ASN A 184 -7.93 -12.81 13.73
CA ASN A 184 -7.56 -14.17 14.11
C ASN A 184 -6.03 -14.31 14.15
N PRO A 185 -5.43 -14.90 15.20
CA PRO A 185 -3.99 -15.09 15.29
C PRO A 185 -3.38 -15.86 14.11
N GLY A 186 -4.15 -16.73 13.46
CA GLY A 186 -3.74 -17.44 12.25
C GLY A 186 -3.45 -16.52 11.04
N MET A 187 -3.93 -15.29 11.06
CA MET A 187 -3.60 -14.28 10.04
C MET A 187 -2.23 -13.62 10.24
N ALA A 188 -1.55 -13.86 11.36
CA ALA A 188 -0.21 -13.35 11.63
C ALA A 188 0.86 -14.17 10.87
N THR A 189 0.71 -14.28 9.57
CA THR A 189 1.63 -14.98 8.65
C THR A 189 2.19 -14.02 7.62
N GLY A 190 3.34 -14.39 7.03
CA GLY A 190 3.89 -13.63 5.89
C GLY A 190 2.90 -13.58 4.73
N GLY A 191 2.76 -12.41 4.11
CA GLY A 191 1.90 -12.20 2.95
C GLY A 191 0.46 -11.75 3.23
N SER A 192 -0.02 -11.86 4.48
CA SER A 192 -1.38 -11.41 4.83
C SER A 192 -1.57 -9.89 4.63
N GLY A 193 -0.52 -9.09 4.89
CA GLY A 193 -0.50 -7.66 4.60
C GLY A 193 -0.57 -7.37 3.11
N ASP A 194 0.19 -8.11 2.30
CA ASP A 194 0.20 -7.94 0.84
C ASP A 194 -1.19 -8.22 0.25
N VAL A 195 -1.85 -9.29 0.73
CA VAL A 195 -3.24 -9.60 0.35
C VAL A 195 -4.19 -8.48 0.74
N LEU A 196 -4.06 -7.93 1.96
CA LEU A 196 -4.88 -6.79 2.42
C LEU A 196 -4.71 -5.57 1.52
N THR A 197 -3.47 -5.24 1.17
CA THR A 197 -3.19 -4.15 0.21
C THR A 197 -3.93 -4.37 -1.11
N GLY A 198 -3.90 -5.58 -1.66
CA GLY A 198 -4.63 -5.93 -2.86
C GLY A 198 -6.15 -5.80 -2.73
N ILE A 199 -6.73 -6.24 -1.59
CA ILE A 199 -8.17 -6.13 -1.31
C ILE A 199 -8.59 -4.65 -1.30
N ILE A 200 -7.90 -3.81 -0.52
CA ILE A 200 -8.21 -2.38 -0.42
C ILE A 200 -8.05 -1.68 -1.77
N LEU A 201 -6.96 -1.99 -2.50
CA LEU A 201 -6.73 -1.48 -3.85
C LEU A 201 -7.92 -1.80 -4.79
N SER A 202 -8.41 -3.03 -4.74
CA SER A 202 -9.56 -3.45 -5.52
C SER A 202 -10.83 -2.67 -5.19
N LEU A 203 -11.10 -2.44 -3.91
CA LEU A 203 -12.28 -1.71 -3.46
C LEU A 203 -12.23 -0.25 -3.90
N LEU A 204 -11.08 0.41 -3.74
CA LEU A 204 -10.88 1.77 -4.26
C LEU A 204 -11.06 1.82 -5.78
N ALA A 205 -10.50 0.86 -6.52
CA ALA A 205 -10.64 0.81 -7.98
C ALA A 205 -12.08 0.55 -8.44
N GLN A 206 -12.95 0.03 -7.57
CA GLN A 206 -14.38 -0.14 -7.78
C GLN A 206 -15.22 1.06 -7.33
N ASP A 207 -14.57 2.18 -7.02
CA ASP A 207 -15.22 3.42 -6.61
C ASP A 207 -15.86 3.36 -5.20
N TYR A 208 -15.46 2.40 -4.36
CA TYR A 208 -15.80 2.47 -2.94
C TYR A 208 -15.11 3.66 -2.30
N SER A 209 -15.83 4.37 -1.41
CA SER A 209 -15.20 5.42 -0.63
C SER A 209 -14.06 4.85 0.24
N PRO A 210 -12.99 5.60 0.51
CA PRO A 210 -11.89 5.14 1.35
C PRO A 210 -12.33 4.67 2.75
N GLU A 211 -13.43 5.22 3.27
CA GLU A 211 -14.02 4.83 4.56
C GLU A 211 -14.70 3.45 4.49
N THR A 212 -15.13 3.03 3.30
CA THR A 212 -15.83 1.75 3.07
C THR A 212 -14.87 0.66 2.60
N ALA A 213 -13.81 1.03 1.88
CA ALA A 213 -12.78 0.14 1.37
C ALA A 213 -11.91 -0.43 2.49
#